data_cfae7b24e684ed35723937da83af17ec
#
_entry.id   cfae7b24e684ed35723937da83af17ec
#
_cell.length_a   1.000
_cell.length_b   1.000
_cell.length_c   1.000
_cell.angle_alpha   90.00
_cell.angle_beta   90.00
_cell.angle_gamma   90.00
#
_symmetry.space_group_name_H-M   'P 1'
#
loop_
_entity.id
_entity.type
_entity.pdbx_description
1 polymer ?
#
loop_
_entity_poly.entity_id
_entity_poly.type
_entity_poly.pdbx_seq_one_letter_code
_entity_poly.pdbx_strand_id
1 'polypeptide(L)'
;MKSSGNGFQVHHARPGKRRWWCLLAVVVLTSSCANYYQRHWSFNREFENGDLRTALETLQRNSRDGEGKNRFIYFANKGLLNSILGNYEASNAAFEKAFLFGEDYRVNYLAQAVSYLSNPNFSPYRGEDHEHLMVLYFKAINFLKMNRPEEALVECRRLNIRLNQLNDKYSSPGKLQRDGFIHTLMGIIYQSVKDYNNAFIAYRNAIEVYEKEYQELFRLNAPQQLKEDLLYTAFRSGLKEELEYFKNKFGMTGYTPPTHEADLVFFWHNGLAPVKDEWGINFVIDHRDNNMVVFTNSSMGMSFPFQLKEDKEKNDLKSLEVFRVAFPRYQERPLYFQRAEIESGDKIYPLELSEDINQIAFYSLKQRMVEELSKGLLRAALKKATEHSVRKENDQLGALIGVVNAITEKADTRSWQTLPHSIYYSRVPMSEGANTVTFRIRNGHPNGYTFTYTAKKGQTLFHTFSSLESKPVAYRYY
;
A
#
# COMPACT_ATOMS: atom_id res chain seq x y z
N MET A 1 39.96 4.44 85.42
CA MET A 1 39.92 3.32 84.49
C MET A 1 39.13 3.80 83.30
N LYS A 2 39.81 3.98 82.16
CA LYS A 2 39.25 4.50 80.93
C LYS A 2 38.80 3.30 80.03
N SER A 3 37.53 3.25 79.58
CA SER A 3 37.01 2.31 78.63
C SER A 3 36.95 3.00 77.27
N SER A 4 37.68 2.50 76.28
CA SER A 4 37.71 2.95 74.91
C SER A 4 36.66 2.17 74.15
N GLY A 5 35.65 2.88 73.63
CA GLY A 5 34.66 2.34 72.68
C GLY A 5 35.09 2.60 71.24
N ASN A 6 35.36 1.54 70.46
CA ASN A 6 35.62 1.59 69.08
C ASN A 6 34.28 1.68 68.32
N GLY A 7 33.99 2.82 67.70
CA GLY A 7 32.88 3.00 66.83
C GLY A 7 33.24 2.55 65.38
N PHE A 8 32.57 1.51 64.89
CA PHE A 8 32.61 1.10 63.43
C PHE A 8 31.79 2.11 62.62
N GLN A 9 32.46 2.89 61.78
CA GLN A 9 31.80 3.70 60.77
C GLN A 9 31.51 2.83 59.53
N VAL A 10 30.22 2.61 59.23
CA VAL A 10 29.78 1.99 58.03
C VAL A 10 29.75 3.05 56.94
N HIS A 11 30.68 2.98 55.99
CA HIS A 11 30.65 3.79 54.78
C HIS A 11 29.55 3.29 53.82
N HIS A 12 28.42 3.99 53.74
CA HIS A 12 27.46 3.82 52.68
C HIS A 12 28.03 4.39 51.36
N ALA A 13 28.54 3.52 50.51
CA ALA A 13 28.92 3.88 49.15
C ALA A 13 27.65 4.28 48.36
N ARG A 14 27.55 5.54 47.96
CA ARG A 14 26.48 6.03 47.03
C ARG A 14 26.60 5.30 45.73
N PRO A 15 25.51 4.72 45.20
CA PRO A 15 25.53 4.04 43.89
C PRO A 15 25.86 5.05 42.81
N GLY A 16 26.97 4.84 42.13
CA GLY A 16 27.57 5.79 41.22
C GLY A 16 26.66 6.10 40.00
N LYS A 17 26.69 7.36 39.58
CA LYS A 17 26.03 7.92 38.39
C LYS A 17 26.23 7.06 37.13
N ARG A 18 27.26 6.25 37.08
CA ARG A 18 27.58 5.30 35.98
C ARG A 18 26.51 4.20 35.78
N ARG A 19 25.85 3.74 36.85
CA ARG A 19 24.76 2.74 36.76
C ARG A 19 23.49 3.29 36.10
N TRP A 20 23.21 4.58 36.34
CA TRP A 20 22.07 5.26 35.73
C TRP A 20 22.25 5.48 34.21
N TRP A 21 23.47 5.77 33.76
CA TRP A 21 23.80 5.89 32.36
C TRP A 21 23.68 4.57 31.61
N CYS A 22 24.06 3.45 32.23
CA CYS A 22 23.88 2.12 31.64
C CYS A 22 22.39 1.73 31.52
N LEU A 23 21.56 2.07 32.52
CA LEU A 23 20.13 1.84 32.51
C LEU A 23 19.43 2.72 31.42
N LEU A 24 19.84 3.99 31.32
CA LEU A 24 19.35 4.88 30.26
C LEU A 24 19.75 4.40 28.86
N ALA A 25 20.97 3.90 28.69
CA ALA A 25 21.45 3.33 27.44
C ALA A 25 20.67 2.05 27.07
N VAL A 26 20.35 1.18 28.01
CA VAL A 26 19.54 -0.03 27.82
C VAL A 26 18.10 0.32 27.42
N VAL A 27 17.49 1.32 28.05
CA VAL A 27 16.13 1.80 27.73
C VAL A 27 16.09 2.43 26.33
N VAL A 28 17.12 3.17 25.93
CA VAL A 28 17.23 3.73 24.56
C VAL A 28 17.43 2.64 23.51
N LEU A 29 18.15 1.56 23.83
CA LEU A 29 18.37 0.44 22.93
C LEU A 29 17.11 -0.43 22.73
N THR A 30 16.26 -0.57 23.76
CA THR A 30 15.01 -1.35 23.66
C THR A 30 13.90 -0.62 22.89
N SER A 31 13.88 0.72 22.90
CA SER A 31 12.93 1.51 22.11
C SER A 31 13.24 1.54 20.60
N SER A 32 14.36 0.98 20.17
CA SER A 32 14.84 1.01 18.78
C SER A 32 14.22 -0.04 17.85
N CYS A 33 13.43 -1.01 18.36
CA CYS A 33 12.92 -2.13 17.57
C CYS A 33 11.47 -1.96 17.07
N ALA A 34 10.75 -0.91 17.50
CA ALA A 34 9.38 -0.70 17.07
C ALA A 34 9.28 -0.34 15.58
N ASN A 35 8.47 -1.10 14.80
CA ASN A 35 8.16 -0.78 13.42
C ASN A 35 7.27 0.47 13.31
N TYR A 36 6.98 0.92 12.07
CA TYR A 36 6.14 2.12 11.86
C TYR A 36 4.74 1.95 12.46
N TYR A 37 4.12 0.80 12.27
CA TYR A 37 2.80 0.47 12.80
C TYR A 37 2.75 0.55 14.32
N GLN A 38 3.73 -0.03 15.01
CA GLN A 38 3.82 -0.01 16.48
C GLN A 38 4.03 1.41 17.05
N ARG A 39 4.80 2.25 16.33
CA ARG A 39 5.00 3.65 16.74
C ARG A 39 3.74 4.49 16.66
N HIS A 40 2.78 4.12 15.79
CA HIS A 40 1.49 4.79 15.63
C HIS A 40 0.32 3.95 16.20
N TRP A 41 0.61 3.16 17.22
CA TRP A 41 -0.33 2.18 17.78
C TRP A 41 -1.69 2.77 18.15
N SER A 42 -1.74 3.92 18.86
CA SER A 42 -3.03 4.53 19.26
C SER A 42 -3.89 4.87 18.06
N PHE A 43 -3.32 5.53 17.05
CA PHE A 43 -4.00 5.84 15.79
C PHE A 43 -4.50 4.57 15.10
N ASN A 44 -3.65 3.57 14.96
CA ASN A 44 -4.00 2.33 14.27
C ASN A 44 -5.13 1.58 14.98
N ARG A 45 -5.06 1.49 16.30
CA ARG A 45 -6.09 0.85 17.12
C ARG A 45 -7.44 1.56 17.02
N GLU A 46 -7.47 2.88 17.08
CA GLU A 46 -8.69 3.67 16.93
C GLU A 46 -9.29 3.47 15.54
N PHE A 47 -8.46 3.53 14.51
CA PHE A 47 -8.87 3.32 13.12
C PHE A 47 -9.44 1.90 12.90
N GLU A 48 -8.75 0.88 13.35
CA GLU A 48 -9.14 -0.53 13.20
C GLU A 48 -10.42 -0.88 13.99
N ASN A 49 -10.69 -0.17 15.08
CA ASN A 49 -11.92 -0.30 15.83
C ASN A 49 -13.10 0.46 15.20
N GLY A 50 -12.88 1.19 14.10
CA GLY A 50 -13.91 2.02 13.47
C GLY A 50 -14.20 3.33 14.21
N ASP A 51 -13.38 3.69 15.21
CA ASP A 51 -13.48 4.98 15.89
C ASP A 51 -12.74 6.06 15.08
N LEU A 52 -13.32 6.33 13.89
CA LEU A 52 -12.69 7.16 12.85
C LEU A 52 -12.51 8.62 13.28
N ARG A 53 -13.39 9.14 14.14
CA ARG A 53 -13.28 10.52 14.63
C ARG A 53 -12.11 10.67 15.58
N THR A 54 -11.98 9.77 16.56
CA THR A 54 -10.85 9.74 17.51
C THR A 54 -9.54 9.48 16.77
N ALA A 55 -9.53 8.58 15.78
CA ALA A 55 -8.36 8.35 14.93
C ALA A 55 -7.92 9.62 14.18
N LEU A 56 -8.88 10.40 13.64
CA LEU A 56 -8.57 11.68 12.98
C LEU A 56 -7.98 12.70 13.97
N GLU A 57 -8.52 12.81 15.17
CA GLU A 57 -7.99 13.69 16.22
C GLU A 57 -6.59 13.27 16.66
N THR A 58 -6.35 11.97 16.84
CA THR A 58 -5.03 11.42 17.19
C THR A 58 -4.00 11.71 16.09
N LEU A 59 -4.39 11.55 14.82
CA LEU A 59 -3.56 11.90 13.68
C LEU A 59 -3.21 13.40 13.67
N GLN A 60 -4.20 14.28 13.93
CA GLN A 60 -4.01 15.72 13.93
C GLN A 60 -3.13 16.21 15.08
N ARG A 61 -3.18 15.57 16.24
CA ARG A 61 -2.26 15.83 17.36
C ARG A 61 -0.79 15.59 16.98
N ASN A 62 -0.56 14.65 16.07
CA ASN A 62 0.77 14.33 15.53
C ASN A 62 1.09 15.11 14.22
N SER A 63 0.63 16.36 14.11
CA SER A 63 0.73 17.21 12.89
C SER A 63 2.16 17.40 12.37
N ARG A 64 3.19 17.24 13.19
CA ARG A 64 4.61 17.27 12.79
C ARG A 64 4.96 16.23 11.71
N ASP A 65 4.26 15.10 11.67
CA ASP A 65 4.42 14.12 10.59
C ASP A 65 4.00 14.68 9.23
N GLY A 66 3.09 15.66 9.20
CA GLY A 66 2.68 16.37 7.99
C GLY A 66 3.72 17.34 7.43
N GLU A 67 4.79 17.64 8.15
CA GLU A 67 5.89 18.52 7.72
C GLU A 67 7.18 17.71 7.48
N GLY A 68 7.25 16.50 8.03
CA GLY A 68 8.45 15.67 8.06
C GLY A 68 8.51 14.59 6.97
N LYS A 69 9.33 13.59 7.27
CA LYS A 69 9.59 12.43 6.41
C LYS A 69 8.38 11.50 6.20
N ASN A 70 7.36 11.58 7.06
CA ASN A 70 6.12 10.79 6.98
C ASN A 70 4.98 11.54 6.27
N ARG A 71 5.28 12.69 5.65
CA ARG A 71 4.29 13.61 5.09
C ARG A 71 3.30 12.94 4.13
N PHE A 72 3.78 12.02 3.27
CA PHE A 72 2.90 11.27 2.37
C PHE A 72 1.85 10.48 3.15
N ILE A 73 2.27 9.62 4.09
CA ILE A 73 1.36 8.77 4.86
C ILE A 73 0.41 9.60 5.73
N TYR A 74 0.92 10.67 6.34
CA TYR A 74 0.10 11.56 7.16
C TYR A 74 -1.07 12.14 6.36
N PHE A 75 -0.81 12.69 5.17
CA PHE A 75 -1.87 13.26 4.34
C PHE A 75 -2.74 12.20 3.68
N ALA A 76 -2.20 11.05 3.33
CA ALA A 76 -2.96 9.91 2.82
C ALA A 76 -3.96 9.40 3.88
N ASN A 77 -3.53 9.18 5.11
CA ASN A 77 -4.41 8.81 6.23
C ASN A 77 -5.46 9.87 6.53
N LYS A 78 -5.07 11.16 6.54
CA LYS A 78 -5.99 12.28 6.75
C LYS A 78 -7.03 12.36 5.66
N GLY A 79 -6.62 12.12 4.41
CA GLY A 79 -7.52 12.07 3.25
C GLY A 79 -8.55 10.94 3.39
N LEU A 80 -8.09 9.73 3.67
CA LEU A 80 -8.96 8.56 3.78
C LEU A 80 -9.98 8.70 4.92
N LEU A 81 -9.54 9.12 6.12
CA LEU A 81 -10.44 9.37 7.25
C LEU A 81 -11.54 10.38 6.91
N ASN A 82 -11.16 11.52 6.30
CA ASN A 82 -12.13 12.52 5.89
C ASN A 82 -13.07 11.99 4.80
N SER A 83 -12.60 11.15 3.87
CA SER A 83 -13.44 10.52 2.85
C SER A 83 -14.51 9.62 3.46
N ILE A 84 -14.12 8.74 4.41
CA ILE A 84 -15.06 7.85 5.09
C ILE A 84 -16.06 8.64 5.96
N LEU A 85 -15.59 9.72 6.60
CA LEU A 85 -16.43 10.60 7.42
C LEU A 85 -17.34 11.56 6.60
N GLY A 86 -17.27 11.52 5.25
CA GLY A 86 -18.09 12.37 4.37
C GLY A 86 -17.57 13.80 4.17
N ASN A 87 -16.38 14.12 4.67
CA ASN A 87 -15.76 15.44 4.53
C ASN A 87 -14.93 15.50 3.24
N TYR A 88 -15.58 15.42 2.07
CA TYR A 88 -14.92 15.16 0.78
C TYR A 88 -13.96 16.26 0.33
N GLU A 89 -14.28 17.54 0.56
CA GLU A 89 -13.39 18.66 0.25
C GLU A 89 -12.11 18.62 1.09
N ALA A 90 -12.25 18.40 2.40
CA ALA A 90 -11.09 18.26 3.31
C ALA A 90 -10.25 17.03 2.96
N SER A 91 -10.90 15.94 2.54
CA SER A 91 -10.27 14.73 2.04
C SER A 91 -9.44 15.03 0.80
N ASN A 92 -10.04 15.65 -0.23
CA ASN A 92 -9.35 15.98 -1.49
C ASN A 92 -8.20 16.95 -1.27
N ALA A 93 -8.34 17.92 -0.37
CA ALA A 93 -7.24 18.82 -0.01
C ALA A 93 -6.07 18.10 0.67
N ALA A 94 -6.34 17.07 1.49
CA ALA A 94 -5.30 16.25 2.08
C ALA A 94 -4.64 15.33 1.03
N PHE A 95 -5.42 14.66 0.20
CA PHE A 95 -4.88 13.81 -0.88
C PHE A 95 -4.06 14.60 -1.90
N GLU A 96 -4.44 15.84 -2.22
CA GLU A 96 -3.62 16.69 -3.10
C GLU A 96 -2.24 16.96 -2.50
N LYS A 97 -2.14 17.20 -1.19
CA LYS A 97 -0.85 17.34 -0.51
C LYS A 97 -0.02 16.07 -0.54
N ALA A 98 -0.65 14.89 -0.43
CA ALA A 98 0.05 13.61 -0.58
C ALA A 98 0.55 13.42 -2.02
N PHE A 99 -0.32 13.69 -3.01
CA PHE A 99 0.00 13.57 -4.42
C PHE A 99 1.18 14.47 -4.82
N LEU A 100 1.10 15.76 -4.53
CA LEU A 100 2.16 16.73 -4.87
C LEU A 100 3.49 16.36 -4.21
N PHE A 101 3.47 15.95 -2.95
CA PHE A 101 4.68 15.51 -2.27
C PHE A 101 5.31 14.28 -2.93
N GLY A 102 4.50 13.34 -3.41
CA GLY A 102 4.98 12.19 -4.17
C GLY A 102 5.56 12.56 -5.53
N GLU A 103 4.97 13.54 -6.24
CA GLU A 103 5.42 14.00 -7.57
C GLU A 103 6.70 14.85 -7.49
N ASP A 104 6.82 15.80 -6.56
CA ASP A 104 8.01 16.65 -6.41
C ASP A 104 9.31 15.84 -6.22
N TYR A 105 9.21 14.67 -5.58
CA TYR A 105 10.34 13.79 -5.37
C TYR A 105 10.71 12.91 -6.57
N ARG A 106 9.85 12.79 -7.58
CA ARG A 106 10.13 11.93 -8.77
C ARG A 106 11.22 12.49 -9.65
N VAL A 107 11.34 13.79 -9.79
CA VAL A 107 12.35 14.46 -10.61
C VAL A 107 13.77 14.11 -10.13
N ASN A 108 13.95 13.80 -8.85
CA ASN A 108 15.24 13.45 -8.24
C ASN A 108 15.51 11.93 -8.16
N TYR A 109 14.60 11.08 -8.67
CA TYR A 109 14.65 9.63 -8.49
C TYR A 109 15.85 8.96 -9.19
N LEU A 110 16.29 9.48 -10.33
CA LEU A 110 17.46 8.95 -11.06
C LEU A 110 18.79 9.17 -10.30
N ALA A 111 18.86 10.20 -9.47
CA ALA A 111 20.05 10.49 -8.65
C ALA A 111 20.08 9.68 -7.33
N GLN A 112 18.95 9.11 -6.90
CA GLN A 112 18.77 8.50 -5.58
C GLN A 112 18.52 6.99 -5.55
N ALA A 113 18.57 6.28 -6.67
CA ALA A 113 18.50 4.80 -6.72
C ALA A 113 19.60 4.11 -5.87
N VAL A 114 20.44 4.89 -5.24
CA VAL A 114 21.59 4.53 -4.38
C VAL A 114 21.19 4.42 -2.88
N SER A 115 19.99 4.84 -2.48
CA SER A 115 19.69 5.14 -1.07
C SER A 115 18.88 4.10 -0.29
N TYR A 116 18.46 2.99 -0.89
CA TYR A 116 17.56 2.04 -0.21
C TYR A 116 18.24 1.14 0.85
N LEU A 117 19.56 0.99 0.78
CA LEU A 117 20.37 0.45 1.87
C LEU A 117 20.89 1.56 2.83
N SER A 118 20.49 2.80 2.60
CA SER A 118 20.72 3.91 3.53
C SER A 118 19.55 3.96 4.52
N ASN A 119 19.81 4.41 5.72
CA ASN A 119 18.88 4.42 6.83
C ASN A 119 17.51 5.07 6.49
N PRO A 120 16.41 4.29 6.41
CA PRO A 120 15.07 4.81 6.08
C PRO A 120 14.57 5.81 7.13
N ASN A 121 15.19 5.85 8.31
CA ASN A 121 14.82 6.80 9.35
C ASN A 121 15.15 8.25 9.00
N PHE A 122 16.01 8.50 8.01
CA PHE A 122 16.39 9.85 7.58
C PHE A 122 15.78 10.24 6.23
N SER A 123 15.34 9.28 5.42
CA SER A 123 14.75 9.57 4.11
C SER A 123 13.23 9.82 4.18
N PRO A 124 12.67 10.74 3.37
CA PRO A 124 11.23 10.90 3.25
C PRO A 124 10.57 9.64 2.67
N TYR A 125 9.44 9.22 3.23
CA TYR A 125 8.61 8.18 2.64
C TYR A 125 7.78 8.77 1.49
N ARG A 126 7.91 8.18 0.32
CA ARG A 126 7.33 8.70 -0.91
C ARG A 126 6.05 8.02 -1.36
N GLY A 127 5.68 6.94 -0.70
CA GLY A 127 4.60 6.06 -1.13
C GLY A 127 5.07 4.98 -2.10
N GLU A 128 4.33 3.88 -2.10
CA GLU A 128 4.45 2.82 -3.10
C GLU A 128 3.62 3.17 -4.34
N ASP A 129 3.89 2.52 -5.48
CA ASP A 129 3.20 2.84 -6.72
C ASP A 129 1.67 2.65 -6.64
N HIS A 130 1.21 1.57 -6.01
CA HIS A 130 -0.22 1.34 -5.78
C HIS A 130 -0.84 2.37 -4.81
N GLU A 131 -0.09 2.87 -3.83
CA GLU A 131 -0.57 3.89 -2.91
C GLU A 131 -0.83 5.22 -3.64
N HIS A 132 0.00 5.57 -4.62
CA HIS A 132 -0.25 6.75 -5.46
C HIS A 132 -1.49 6.62 -6.32
N LEU A 133 -1.74 5.43 -6.89
CA LEU A 133 -2.97 5.17 -7.63
C LEU A 133 -4.20 5.29 -6.72
N MET A 134 -4.11 4.77 -5.49
CA MET A 134 -5.20 4.87 -4.52
C MET A 134 -5.47 6.29 -4.04
N VAL A 135 -4.46 7.17 -3.93
CA VAL A 135 -4.69 8.60 -3.66
C VAL A 135 -5.59 9.21 -4.73
N LEU A 136 -5.30 8.97 -6.01
CA LEU A 136 -6.10 9.50 -7.13
C LEU A 136 -7.49 8.84 -7.21
N TYR A 137 -7.57 7.53 -6.91
CA TYR A 137 -8.84 6.81 -6.80
C TYR A 137 -9.79 7.49 -5.80
N PHE A 138 -9.35 7.68 -4.56
CA PHE A 138 -10.20 8.30 -3.53
C PHE A 138 -10.57 9.74 -3.88
N LYS A 139 -9.67 10.50 -4.50
CA LYS A 139 -9.99 11.85 -4.98
C LYS A 139 -11.09 11.83 -6.03
N ALA A 140 -10.98 10.95 -7.02
CA ALA A 140 -11.97 10.81 -8.07
C ALA A 140 -13.34 10.41 -7.50
N ILE A 141 -13.38 9.41 -6.60
CA ILE A 141 -14.61 8.97 -5.94
C ILE A 141 -15.24 10.09 -5.10
N ASN A 142 -14.44 10.87 -4.37
CA ASN A 142 -14.95 12.01 -3.63
C ASN A 142 -15.61 13.04 -4.54
N PHE A 143 -15.01 13.37 -5.69
CA PHE A 143 -15.62 14.28 -6.67
C PHE A 143 -16.93 13.72 -7.24
N LEU A 144 -16.98 12.42 -7.54
CA LEU A 144 -18.21 11.78 -8.00
C LEU A 144 -19.32 11.81 -6.92
N LYS A 145 -18.98 11.57 -5.65
CA LYS A 145 -19.94 11.68 -4.52
C LYS A 145 -20.41 13.10 -4.27
N MET A 146 -19.61 14.10 -4.61
CA MET A 146 -20.01 15.52 -4.60
C MET A 146 -20.79 15.96 -5.85
N ASN A 147 -21.10 15.03 -6.78
CA ASN A 147 -21.71 15.32 -8.08
C ASN A 147 -20.87 16.31 -8.93
N ARG A 148 -19.54 16.13 -8.91
CA ARG A 148 -18.54 16.96 -9.61
C ARG A 148 -17.75 16.08 -10.60
N PRO A 149 -18.39 15.54 -11.66
CA PRO A 149 -17.77 14.58 -12.57
C PRO A 149 -16.63 15.16 -13.42
N GLU A 150 -16.67 16.47 -13.70
CA GLU A 150 -15.61 17.12 -14.48
C GLU A 150 -14.26 17.10 -13.73
N GLU A 151 -14.30 17.32 -12.41
CA GLU A 151 -13.10 17.21 -11.58
C GLU A 151 -12.64 15.75 -11.44
N ALA A 152 -13.57 14.80 -11.42
CA ALA A 152 -13.23 13.38 -11.46
C ALA A 152 -12.51 13.02 -12.78
N LEU A 153 -12.89 13.61 -13.90
CA LEU A 153 -12.19 13.45 -15.19
C LEU A 153 -10.76 14.01 -15.14
N VAL A 154 -10.49 15.05 -14.35
CA VAL A 154 -9.11 15.52 -14.14
C VAL A 154 -8.28 14.43 -13.45
N GLU A 155 -8.82 13.79 -12.42
CA GLU A 155 -8.14 12.68 -11.75
C GLU A 155 -7.97 11.47 -12.68
N CYS A 156 -8.92 11.21 -13.56
CA CYS A 156 -8.80 10.20 -14.63
C CYS A 156 -7.55 10.43 -15.51
N ARG A 157 -7.31 11.68 -15.92
CA ARG A 157 -6.12 12.03 -16.73
C ARG A 157 -4.84 11.82 -15.93
N ARG A 158 -4.82 12.17 -14.64
CA ARG A 158 -3.68 11.93 -13.73
C ARG A 158 -3.42 10.44 -13.56
N LEU A 159 -4.47 9.62 -13.40
CA LEU A 159 -4.37 8.16 -13.35
C LEU A 159 -3.75 7.60 -14.64
N ASN A 160 -4.22 8.04 -15.81
CA ASN A 160 -3.68 7.60 -17.09
C ASN A 160 -2.18 7.95 -17.23
N ILE A 161 -1.79 9.18 -16.88
CA ILE A 161 -0.39 9.60 -16.86
C ILE A 161 0.42 8.68 -15.93
N ARG A 162 -0.11 8.37 -14.74
CA ARG A 162 0.56 7.51 -13.76
C ARG A 162 0.74 6.09 -14.27
N LEU A 163 -0.29 5.50 -14.87
CA LEU A 163 -0.22 4.17 -15.47
C LEU A 163 0.84 4.10 -16.59
N ASN A 164 0.89 5.11 -17.48
CA ASN A 164 1.92 5.17 -18.52
C ASN A 164 3.33 5.23 -17.92
N GLN A 165 3.52 5.98 -16.86
CA GLN A 165 4.81 6.07 -16.16
C GLN A 165 5.21 4.76 -15.47
N LEU A 166 4.24 3.99 -14.95
CA LEU A 166 4.50 2.66 -14.42
C LEU A 166 4.91 1.68 -15.51
N ASN A 167 4.23 1.74 -16.66
CA ASN A 167 4.59 0.94 -17.83
C ASN A 167 6.03 1.22 -18.29
N ASP A 168 6.43 2.49 -18.37
CA ASP A 168 7.79 2.88 -18.73
C ASP A 168 8.84 2.45 -17.69
N LYS A 169 8.48 2.54 -16.40
CA LYS A 169 9.35 2.16 -15.28
C LYS A 169 9.60 0.64 -15.25
N TYR A 170 8.61 -0.16 -15.57
CA TYR A 170 8.62 -1.61 -15.43
C TYR A 170 8.55 -2.34 -16.79
N SER A 171 9.36 -1.96 -17.73
CA SER A 171 9.41 -2.54 -19.07
C SER A 171 9.85 -4.01 -19.14
N SER A 172 10.28 -4.62 -18.02
CA SER A 172 10.72 -6.02 -17.98
C SER A 172 9.55 -6.99 -17.88
N PRO A 173 9.61 -8.16 -18.54
CA PRO A 173 8.58 -9.19 -18.40
C PRO A 173 8.34 -9.62 -16.95
N GLY A 174 7.10 -9.94 -16.61
CA GLY A 174 6.71 -10.39 -15.26
C GLY A 174 6.64 -9.28 -14.21
N LYS A 175 6.64 -7.99 -14.60
CA LYS A 175 6.37 -6.87 -13.69
C LYS A 175 4.94 -6.37 -13.88
N LEU A 176 4.28 -5.97 -12.79
CA LEU A 176 2.97 -5.35 -12.85
C LEU A 176 3.12 -3.95 -13.44
N GLN A 177 2.71 -3.81 -14.69
CA GLN A 177 2.86 -2.58 -15.46
C GLN A 177 1.57 -1.78 -15.52
N ARG A 178 0.44 -2.46 -15.42
CA ARG A 178 -0.90 -1.90 -15.60
C ARG A 178 -1.79 -2.30 -14.44
N ASP A 179 -2.86 -1.57 -14.25
CA ASP A 179 -3.84 -1.78 -13.19
C ASP A 179 -5.24 -1.93 -13.78
N GLY A 180 -5.83 -3.14 -13.65
CA GLY A 180 -7.13 -3.47 -14.23
C GLY A 180 -8.28 -2.74 -13.56
N PHE A 181 -8.22 -2.55 -12.25
CA PHE A 181 -9.25 -1.83 -11.51
C PHE A 181 -9.22 -0.32 -11.80
N ILE A 182 -8.04 0.26 -11.92
CA ILE A 182 -7.91 1.68 -12.28
C ILE A 182 -8.46 1.95 -13.68
N HIS A 183 -8.21 1.07 -14.66
CA HIS A 183 -8.87 1.16 -15.97
C HIS A 183 -10.39 0.99 -15.86
N THR A 184 -10.88 0.10 -15.00
CA THR A 184 -12.33 -0.05 -14.73
C THR A 184 -12.91 1.25 -14.14
N LEU A 185 -12.26 1.86 -13.17
CA LEU A 185 -12.67 3.14 -12.58
C LEU A 185 -12.73 4.25 -13.64
N MET A 186 -11.72 4.35 -14.51
CA MET A 186 -11.72 5.31 -15.61
C MET A 186 -12.93 5.10 -16.53
N GLY A 187 -13.24 3.86 -16.87
CA GLY A 187 -14.45 3.50 -17.64
C GLY A 187 -15.73 3.95 -16.94
N ILE A 188 -15.85 3.71 -15.64
CA ILE A 188 -16.99 4.15 -14.81
C ILE A 188 -17.14 5.68 -14.83
N ILE A 189 -16.04 6.42 -14.68
CA ILE A 189 -16.06 7.90 -14.71
C ILE A 189 -16.51 8.41 -16.09
N TYR A 190 -15.91 7.93 -17.19
CA TYR A 190 -16.31 8.31 -18.55
C TYR A 190 -17.77 7.94 -18.83
N GLN A 191 -18.22 6.76 -18.41
CA GLN A 191 -19.61 6.36 -18.56
C GLN A 191 -20.58 7.28 -17.81
N SER A 192 -20.22 7.76 -16.61
CA SER A 192 -21.04 8.64 -15.79
C SER A 192 -21.30 10.00 -16.45
N VAL A 193 -20.38 10.46 -17.28
CA VAL A 193 -20.52 11.70 -18.10
C VAL A 193 -21.00 11.41 -19.52
N LYS A 194 -21.39 10.14 -19.81
CA LYS A 194 -21.91 9.68 -21.12
C LYS A 194 -20.88 9.72 -22.25
N ASP A 195 -19.61 9.78 -21.92
CA ASP A 195 -18.50 9.57 -22.87
C ASP A 195 -18.29 8.06 -23.06
N TYR A 196 -19.23 7.44 -23.76
CA TYR A 196 -19.26 5.98 -23.93
C TYR A 196 -18.08 5.43 -24.73
N ASN A 197 -17.53 6.23 -25.64
CA ASN A 197 -16.38 5.82 -26.44
C ASN A 197 -15.12 5.68 -25.58
N ASN A 198 -14.77 6.70 -24.79
CA ASN A 198 -13.65 6.62 -23.86
C ASN A 198 -13.90 5.59 -22.75
N ALA A 199 -15.15 5.43 -22.30
CA ALA A 199 -15.52 4.38 -21.36
C ALA A 199 -15.25 2.99 -21.94
N PHE A 200 -15.67 2.72 -23.18
CA PHE A 200 -15.39 1.46 -23.87
C PHE A 200 -13.90 1.16 -23.97
N ILE A 201 -13.08 2.15 -24.37
CA ILE A 201 -11.63 2.00 -24.46
C ILE A 201 -11.04 1.64 -23.09
N ALA A 202 -11.47 2.33 -22.03
CA ALA A 202 -10.98 2.07 -20.66
C ALA A 202 -11.37 0.67 -20.17
N TYR A 203 -12.63 0.25 -20.35
CA TYR A 203 -13.09 -1.09 -19.98
C TYR A 203 -12.40 -2.20 -20.78
N ARG A 204 -12.17 -1.98 -22.07
CA ARG A 204 -11.40 -2.93 -22.90
C ARG A 204 -9.98 -3.09 -22.39
N ASN A 205 -9.32 -1.99 -22.03
CA ASN A 205 -7.98 -2.05 -21.42
C ASN A 205 -8.03 -2.79 -20.08
N ALA A 206 -9.06 -2.57 -19.25
CA ALA A 206 -9.25 -3.31 -18.02
C ALA A 206 -9.35 -4.82 -18.28
N ILE A 207 -10.24 -5.26 -19.17
CA ILE A 207 -10.39 -6.68 -19.56
C ILE A 207 -9.04 -7.27 -19.97
N GLU A 208 -8.28 -6.55 -20.78
CA GLU A 208 -6.96 -7.01 -21.24
C GLU A 208 -5.99 -7.23 -20.06
N VAL A 209 -5.97 -6.32 -19.08
CA VAL A 209 -5.12 -6.47 -17.87
C VAL A 209 -5.56 -7.67 -17.03
N TYR A 210 -6.85 -7.84 -16.79
CA TYR A 210 -7.33 -9.01 -16.04
C TYR A 210 -6.96 -10.32 -16.74
N GLU A 211 -7.07 -10.41 -18.06
CA GLU A 211 -6.79 -11.63 -18.81
C GLU A 211 -5.29 -11.95 -18.92
N LYS A 212 -4.45 -10.93 -19.11
CA LYS A 212 -3.01 -11.14 -19.38
C LYS A 212 -2.11 -11.06 -18.15
N GLU A 213 -2.53 -10.30 -17.13
CA GLU A 213 -1.69 -10.03 -15.96
C GLU A 213 -2.35 -10.53 -14.67
N TYR A 214 -3.58 -10.10 -14.36
CA TYR A 214 -4.23 -10.43 -13.08
C TYR A 214 -4.57 -11.92 -12.96
N GLN A 215 -4.99 -12.57 -14.06
CA GLN A 215 -5.24 -14.02 -14.06
C GLN A 215 -3.97 -14.81 -13.75
N GLU A 216 -2.84 -14.45 -14.36
CA GLU A 216 -1.57 -15.13 -14.16
C GLU A 216 -0.97 -14.82 -12.78
N LEU A 217 -0.90 -13.54 -12.42
CA LEU A 217 -0.21 -13.07 -11.22
C LEU A 217 -1.01 -13.28 -9.93
N PHE A 218 -2.33 -13.09 -9.99
CA PHE A 218 -3.23 -13.02 -8.83
C PHE A 218 -4.38 -14.03 -8.88
N ARG A 219 -4.53 -14.77 -9.97
CA ARG A 219 -5.69 -15.65 -10.24
C ARG A 219 -7.02 -14.89 -10.14
N LEU A 220 -7.00 -13.61 -10.47
CA LEU A 220 -8.15 -12.73 -10.43
C LEU A 220 -8.73 -12.56 -11.83
N ASN A 221 -9.98 -13.01 -12.02
CA ASN A 221 -10.70 -12.86 -13.26
C ASN A 221 -11.39 -11.49 -13.34
N ALA A 222 -11.64 -11.03 -14.56
CA ALA A 222 -12.46 -9.85 -14.78
C ALA A 222 -13.87 -10.04 -14.18
N PRO A 223 -14.36 -9.09 -13.34
CA PRO A 223 -15.71 -9.11 -12.82
C PRO A 223 -16.76 -9.23 -13.93
N GLN A 224 -17.86 -9.92 -13.63
CA GLN A 224 -18.98 -10.03 -14.58
C GLN A 224 -19.57 -8.65 -14.90
N GLN A 225 -19.66 -7.79 -13.87
CA GLN A 225 -20.14 -6.42 -14.06
C GLN A 225 -19.26 -5.63 -15.04
N LEU A 226 -17.93 -5.80 -15.00
CA LEU A 226 -17.02 -5.15 -15.97
C LEU A 226 -17.29 -5.59 -17.41
N LYS A 227 -17.60 -6.89 -17.62
CA LYS A 227 -17.97 -7.40 -18.96
C LYS A 227 -19.26 -6.77 -19.44
N GLU A 228 -20.26 -6.65 -18.57
CA GLU A 228 -21.55 -6.02 -18.87
C GLU A 228 -21.38 -4.52 -19.17
N ASP A 229 -20.57 -3.81 -18.38
CA ASP A 229 -20.25 -2.39 -18.59
C ASP A 229 -19.54 -2.17 -19.95
N LEU A 230 -18.63 -3.08 -20.35
CA LEU A 230 -17.99 -3.05 -21.66
C LEU A 230 -19.01 -3.23 -22.79
N LEU A 231 -19.87 -4.24 -22.70
CA LEU A 231 -20.90 -4.50 -23.72
C LEU A 231 -21.89 -3.33 -23.83
N TYR A 232 -22.29 -2.77 -22.67
CA TYR A 232 -23.16 -1.60 -22.64
C TYR A 232 -22.54 -0.39 -23.34
N THR A 233 -21.27 -0.10 -23.07
CA THR A 233 -20.60 1.05 -23.70
C THR A 233 -20.31 0.82 -25.18
N ALA A 234 -20.00 -0.41 -25.61
CA ALA A 234 -19.92 -0.76 -27.05
C ALA A 234 -21.26 -0.50 -27.75
N PHE A 235 -22.37 -0.93 -27.15
CA PHE A 235 -23.72 -0.67 -27.69
C PHE A 235 -24.02 0.83 -27.79
N ARG A 236 -23.75 1.58 -26.70
CA ARG A 236 -24.03 3.03 -26.64
C ARG A 236 -23.14 3.85 -27.56
N SER A 237 -21.95 3.38 -27.88
CA SER A 237 -21.03 3.98 -28.87
C SER A 237 -21.31 3.56 -30.31
N GLY A 238 -22.26 2.64 -30.54
CA GLY A 238 -22.58 2.14 -31.89
C GLY A 238 -21.51 1.21 -32.48
N LEU A 239 -20.64 0.65 -31.67
CA LEU A 239 -19.55 -0.27 -32.07
C LEU A 239 -20.10 -1.69 -32.22
N LYS A 240 -20.79 -1.96 -33.31
CA LYS A 240 -21.53 -3.22 -33.53
C LYS A 240 -20.61 -4.43 -33.64
N GLU A 241 -19.48 -4.30 -34.31
CA GLU A 241 -18.52 -5.39 -34.51
C GLU A 241 -17.88 -5.78 -33.20
N GLU A 242 -17.42 -4.80 -32.42
CA GLU A 242 -16.84 -5.01 -31.09
C GLU A 242 -17.87 -5.59 -30.13
N LEU A 243 -19.12 -5.11 -30.19
CA LEU A 243 -20.19 -5.65 -29.31
C LEU A 243 -20.39 -7.15 -29.59
N GLU A 244 -20.52 -7.57 -30.85
CA GLU A 244 -20.67 -8.99 -31.18
C GLU A 244 -19.41 -9.80 -30.89
N TYR A 245 -18.22 -9.24 -31.13
CA TYR A 245 -16.96 -9.86 -30.74
C TYR A 245 -16.91 -10.18 -29.26
N PHE A 246 -17.19 -9.20 -28.38
CA PHE A 246 -17.12 -9.38 -26.94
C PHE A 246 -18.27 -10.24 -26.39
N LYS A 247 -19.47 -10.17 -26.96
CA LYS A 247 -20.57 -11.09 -26.63
C LYS A 247 -20.15 -12.55 -26.83
N ASN A 248 -19.55 -12.86 -27.98
CA ASN A 248 -19.05 -14.20 -28.29
C ASN A 248 -17.89 -14.58 -27.37
N LYS A 249 -16.92 -13.69 -27.16
CA LYS A 249 -15.76 -13.91 -26.31
C LYS A 249 -16.14 -14.23 -24.86
N PHE A 250 -17.17 -13.57 -24.33
CA PHE A 250 -17.63 -13.78 -22.95
C PHE A 250 -18.68 -14.87 -22.80
N GLY A 251 -19.12 -15.47 -23.91
CA GLY A 251 -20.25 -16.42 -23.90
C GLY A 251 -21.60 -15.78 -23.57
N MET A 252 -21.74 -14.46 -23.81
CA MET A 252 -22.92 -13.65 -23.49
C MET A 252 -23.75 -13.32 -24.75
N THR A 253 -23.93 -14.29 -25.63
CA THR A 253 -24.63 -14.09 -26.91
C THR A 253 -26.07 -13.58 -26.76
N GLY A 254 -26.73 -13.90 -25.63
CA GLY A 254 -28.06 -13.41 -25.29
C GLY A 254 -28.09 -12.05 -24.58
N TYR A 255 -26.94 -11.35 -24.45
CA TYR A 255 -26.91 -10.06 -23.77
C TYR A 255 -27.79 -9.03 -24.46
N THR A 256 -28.66 -8.42 -23.66
CA THR A 256 -29.51 -7.31 -24.07
C THR A 256 -29.17 -6.09 -23.23
N PRO A 257 -28.83 -4.94 -23.83
CA PRO A 257 -28.51 -3.74 -23.08
C PRO A 257 -29.64 -3.34 -22.14
N PRO A 258 -29.33 -2.99 -20.88
CA PRO A 258 -30.37 -2.60 -19.93
C PRO A 258 -31.01 -1.25 -20.31
N THR A 259 -32.31 -1.12 -19.99
CA THR A 259 -33.14 0.08 -20.29
C THR A 259 -33.51 0.84 -19.01
N HIS A 260 -32.69 0.78 -17.98
CA HIS A 260 -32.93 1.51 -16.73
C HIS A 260 -32.71 3.03 -16.87
N GLU A 261 -33.33 3.80 -15.99
CA GLU A 261 -33.33 5.26 -16.08
C GLU A 261 -32.10 5.92 -15.43
N ALA A 262 -31.55 5.27 -14.42
CA ALA A 262 -30.36 5.72 -13.68
C ALA A 262 -29.59 4.51 -13.11
N ASP A 263 -28.40 4.76 -12.56
CA ASP A 263 -27.55 3.73 -11.97
C ASP A 263 -27.05 4.15 -10.59
N LEU A 264 -26.80 3.17 -9.71
CA LEU A 264 -25.96 3.29 -8.55
C LEU A 264 -24.71 2.43 -8.75
N VAL A 265 -23.53 3.02 -8.75
CA VAL A 265 -22.26 2.31 -8.63
C VAL A 265 -21.87 2.25 -7.17
N PHE A 266 -21.80 1.04 -6.64
CA PHE A 266 -21.51 0.80 -5.22
C PHE A 266 -20.14 0.13 -5.09
N PHE A 267 -19.27 0.74 -4.29
CA PHE A 267 -17.95 0.19 -3.96
C PHE A 267 -17.92 -0.26 -2.50
N TRP A 268 -17.47 -1.47 -2.28
CA TRP A 268 -17.19 -1.99 -0.94
C TRP A 268 -15.69 -2.09 -0.70
N HIS A 269 -15.20 -1.29 0.22
CA HIS A 269 -13.82 -1.33 0.71
C HIS A 269 -13.73 -2.36 1.82
N ASN A 270 -13.27 -3.56 1.50
CA ASN A 270 -13.23 -4.68 2.41
C ASN A 270 -11.84 -4.87 2.99
N GLY A 271 -11.80 -5.06 4.31
CA GLY A 271 -10.55 -5.34 5.00
C GLY A 271 -9.59 -4.16 5.09
N LEU A 272 -8.39 -4.46 5.51
CA LEU A 272 -7.29 -3.50 5.61
C LEU A 272 -6.04 -4.06 4.95
N ALA A 273 -5.29 -3.20 4.28
CA ALA A 273 -4.04 -3.52 3.60
C ALA A 273 -2.99 -4.08 4.56
N PRO A 274 -1.97 -4.81 4.08
CA PRO A 274 -1.01 -5.47 4.93
C PRO A 274 -0.12 -4.46 5.66
N VAL A 275 0.42 -4.87 6.81
CA VAL A 275 1.37 -4.07 7.59
C VAL A 275 2.79 -4.45 7.21
N LYS A 276 3.68 -3.47 7.03
CA LYS A 276 5.11 -3.74 6.86
C LYS A 276 5.78 -3.99 8.20
N ASP A 277 6.53 -5.08 8.25
CA ASP A 277 7.45 -5.45 9.32
C ASP A 277 8.85 -5.65 8.77
N GLU A 278 9.83 -5.78 9.66
CA GLU A 278 11.22 -6.02 9.30
C GLU A 278 11.58 -7.49 9.47
N TRP A 279 12.32 -8.04 8.53
CA TRP A 279 12.95 -9.34 8.67
C TRP A 279 14.39 -9.32 8.20
N GLY A 280 15.21 -10.24 8.73
CA GLY A 280 16.60 -10.39 8.32
C GLY A 280 16.75 -11.52 7.30
N ILE A 281 17.38 -11.21 6.19
CA ILE A 281 17.73 -12.18 5.14
C ILE A 281 19.22 -12.45 5.24
N ASN A 282 19.60 -13.72 5.44
CA ASN A 282 21.00 -14.14 5.52
C ASN A 282 21.45 -14.62 4.14
N PHE A 283 22.58 -14.12 3.68
CA PHE A 283 23.26 -14.58 2.47
C PHE A 283 24.58 -15.22 2.85
N VAL A 284 24.86 -16.39 2.30
CA VAL A 284 26.19 -16.99 2.32
C VAL A 284 26.98 -16.35 1.20
N ILE A 285 28.24 -15.96 1.48
CA ILE A 285 29.14 -15.35 0.52
C ILE A 285 30.09 -16.44 0.02
N ASP A 286 29.97 -16.78 -1.26
CA ASP A 286 30.84 -17.74 -1.94
C ASP A 286 31.86 -16.97 -2.81
N HIS A 287 33.13 -17.15 -2.48
CA HIS A 287 34.24 -16.52 -3.21
C HIS A 287 34.68 -17.44 -4.35
N ARG A 288 34.53 -16.97 -5.57
CA ARG A 288 34.90 -17.71 -6.78
C ARG A 288 36.18 -17.17 -7.42
N ASP A 289 36.73 -17.95 -8.33
CA ASP A 289 37.83 -17.49 -9.17
C ASP A 289 37.45 -16.28 -10.02
N ASN A 290 38.42 -15.58 -10.60
CA ASN A 290 38.22 -14.39 -11.45
C ASN A 290 37.60 -13.17 -10.75
N ASN A 291 37.93 -12.94 -9.47
CA ASN A 291 37.42 -11.78 -8.71
C ASN A 291 35.88 -11.71 -8.67
N MET A 292 35.22 -12.84 -8.61
CA MET A 292 33.76 -12.90 -8.49
C MET A 292 33.35 -13.39 -7.08
N VAL A 293 32.30 -12.74 -6.54
CA VAL A 293 31.60 -13.21 -5.32
C VAL A 293 30.14 -13.49 -5.63
N VAL A 294 29.60 -14.51 -5.02
CA VAL A 294 28.17 -14.87 -5.16
C VAL A 294 27.52 -14.87 -3.80
N PHE A 295 26.48 -14.08 -3.64
CA PHE A 295 25.64 -14.06 -2.45
C PHE A 295 24.46 -15.00 -2.67
N THR A 296 24.34 -16.04 -1.86
CA THR A 296 23.29 -17.05 -2.00
C THR A 296 22.41 -17.14 -0.77
N ASN A 297 21.10 -17.25 -1.02
CA ASN A 297 20.13 -17.65 -0.01
C ASN A 297 19.34 -18.86 -0.58
N SER A 298 19.71 -20.06 -0.16
CA SER A 298 19.13 -21.29 -0.69
C SER A 298 17.66 -21.47 -0.30
N SER A 299 17.24 -20.98 0.87
CA SER A 299 15.84 -21.10 1.32
C SER A 299 14.88 -20.27 0.47
N MET A 300 15.37 -19.18 -0.14
CA MET A 300 14.59 -18.30 -1.02
C MET A 300 14.89 -18.53 -2.51
N GLY A 301 15.81 -19.46 -2.84
CA GLY A 301 16.25 -19.68 -4.21
C GLY A 301 16.94 -18.47 -4.85
N MET A 302 17.57 -17.62 -4.05
CA MET A 302 18.18 -16.37 -4.54
C MET A 302 19.69 -16.56 -4.69
N SER A 303 20.23 -16.02 -5.80
CA SER A 303 21.65 -15.99 -6.08
C SER A 303 22.01 -14.71 -6.83
N PHE A 304 22.99 -13.95 -6.30
CA PHE A 304 23.41 -12.66 -6.83
C PHE A 304 24.92 -12.69 -7.07
N PRO A 305 25.37 -12.87 -8.32
CA PRO A 305 26.79 -12.78 -8.68
C PRO A 305 27.22 -11.32 -8.85
N PHE A 306 28.40 -11.00 -8.32
CA PHE A 306 29.02 -9.67 -8.45
C PHE A 306 30.47 -9.81 -8.86
N GLN A 307 30.90 -8.98 -9.83
CA GLN A 307 32.28 -8.80 -10.21
C GLN A 307 32.94 -7.77 -9.30
N LEU A 308 34.04 -8.14 -8.63
CA LEU A 308 34.84 -7.21 -7.83
C LEU A 308 35.77 -6.41 -8.76
N LYS A 309 35.90 -5.10 -8.49
CA LYS A 309 36.67 -4.19 -9.31
C LYS A 309 38.11 -4.06 -8.85
N GLU A 310 38.36 -4.22 -7.56
CA GLU A 310 39.64 -4.00 -6.92
C GLU A 310 40.05 -5.16 -6.01
N ASP A 311 41.32 -5.43 -5.89
CA ASP A 311 41.86 -6.44 -4.96
C ASP A 311 41.56 -6.10 -3.49
N LYS A 312 41.38 -4.82 -3.18
CA LYS A 312 40.94 -4.36 -1.85
C LYS A 312 39.56 -4.88 -1.50
N GLU A 313 38.59 -4.78 -2.43
CA GLU A 313 37.22 -5.30 -2.23
C GLU A 313 37.25 -6.81 -1.93
N LYS A 314 38.11 -7.55 -2.63
CA LYS A 314 38.31 -8.98 -2.43
C LYS A 314 38.87 -9.27 -1.02
N ASN A 315 39.87 -8.51 -0.60
CA ASN A 315 40.48 -8.70 0.72
C ASN A 315 39.51 -8.32 1.86
N ASP A 316 38.74 -7.26 1.69
CA ASP A 316 37.74 -6.81 2.67
C ASP A 316 36.65 -7.89 2.86
N LEU A 317 36.17 -8.50 1.78
CA LEU A 317 35.11 -9.51 1.83
C LEU A 317 35.58 -10.89 2.31
N LYS A 318 36.89 -11.22 2.20
CA LYS A 318 37.43 -12.54 2.62
C LYS A 318 37.05 -12.94 4.05
N SER A 319 36.84 -11.97 4.93
CA SER A 319 36.49 -12.21 6.33
C SER A 319 35.00 -12.40 6.58
N LEU A 320 34.16 -12.23 5.55
CA LEU A 320 32.71 -12.36 5.63
C LEU A 320 32.23 -13.65 4.97
N GLU A 321 31.77 -14.61 5.75
CA GLU A 321 31.16 -15.85 5.26
C GLU A 321 29.64 -15.71 5.12
N VAL A 322 29.01 -14.95 6.02
CA VAL A 322 27.57 -14.70 6.03
C VAL A 322 27.31 -13.20 6.18
N PHE A 323 26.40 -12.71 5.36
CA PHE A 323 25.94 -11.31 5.40
C PHE A 323 24.44 -11.25 5.63
N ARG A 324 24.01 -10.52 6.67
CA ARG A 324 22.61 -10.31 7.00
C ARG A 324 22.15 -8.94 6.54
N VAL A 325 21.04 -8.93 5.80
CA VAL A 325 20.37 -7.70 5.33
C VAL A 325 19.01 -7.60 5.97
N ALA A 326 18.68 -6.44 6.56
CA ALA A 326 17.32 -6.12 6.98
C ALA A 326 16.50 -5.70 5.75
N PHE A 327 15.36 -6.34 5.54
CA PHE A 327 14.45 -6.04 4.44
C PHE A 327 13.00 -5.94 4.95
N PRO A 328 12.14 -5.08 4.35
CA PRO A 328 10.74 -5.05 4.72
C PRO A 328 10.01 -6.30 4.20
N ARG A 329 9.05 -6.79 4.97
CA ARG A 329 8.08 -7.78 4.53
C ARG A 329 6.68 -7.32 4.89
N TYR A 330 5.70 -7.66 4.07
CA TYR A 330 4.32 -7.48 4.43
C TYR A 330 3.82 -8.65 5.30
N GLN A 331 3.04 -8.29 6.31
CA GLN A 331 2.22 -9.20 7.11
C GLN A 331 0.77 -8.96 6.72
N GLU A 332 0.12 -10.00 6.21
CA GLU A 332 -1.28 -9.96 5.82
C GLU A 332 -2.17 -9.79 7.05
N ARG A 333 -3.21 -8.98 6.88
CA ARG A 333 -4.32 -8.89 7.82
C ARG A 333 -5.48 -9.69 7.25
N PRO A 334 -6.00 -10.71 7.98
CA PRO A 334 -7.01 -11.61 7.44
C PRO A 334 -8.32 -10.87 7.13
N LEU A 335 -8.96 -11.26 6.03
CA LEU A 335 -10.31 -10.80 5.71
C LEU A 335 -11.33 -11.48 6.61
N TYR A 336 -12.11 -10.68 7.31
CA TYR A 336 -13.21 -11.18 8.13
C TYR A 336 -14.46 -11.46 7.28
N PHE A 337 -14.77 -10.56 6.35
CA PHE A 337 -15.88 -10.69 5.43
C PHE A 337 -15.40 -11.12 4.05
N GLN A 338 -16.10 -12.04 3.41
CA GLN A 338 -15.70 -12.58 2.11
C GLN A 338 -16.68 -12.27 0.98
N ARG A 339 -17.95 -12.01 1.30
CA ARG A 339 -19.00 -11.80 0.31
C ARG A 339 -19.98 -10.74 0.79
N ALA A 340 -20.44 -9.94 -0.16
CA ALA A 340 -21.51 -8.98 0.05
C ALA A 340 -22.35 -8.84 -1.22
N GLU A 341 -23.56 -8.36 -1.06
CA GLU A 341 -24.54 -8.18 -2.11
C GLU A 341 -25.43 -6.97 -1.83
N ILE A 342 -26.07 -6.45 -2.87
CA ILE A 342 -27.05 -5.39 -2.77
C ILE A 342 -28.40 -5.93 -3.20
N GLU A 343 -29.40 -5.76 -2.34
CA GLU A 343 -30.79 -6.02 -2.63
C GLU A 343 -31.46 -4.72 -3.10
N SER A 344 -32.13 -4.75 -4.24
CA SER A 344 -32.93 -3.66 -4.77
C SER A 344 -34.25 -4.22 -5.34
N GLY A 345 -35.36 -3.97 -4.66
CA GLY A 345 -36.61 -4.68 -4.93
C GLY A 345 -36.44 -6.19 -4.76
N ASP A 346 -36.86 -6.96 -5.77
CA ASP A 346 -36.77 -8.44 -5.75
C ASP A 346 -35.45 -8.96 -6.37
N LYS A 347 -34.48 -8.07 -6.70
CA LYS A 347 -33.23 -8.43 -7.34
C LYS A 347 -32.05 -8.30 -6.40
N ILE A 348 -31.09 -9.21 -6.59
CA ILE A 348 -29.83 -9.27 -5.84
C ILE A 348 -28.68 -9.00 -6.83
N TYR A 349 -27.81 -8.08 -6.46
CA TYR A 349 -26.62 -7.68 -7.22
C TYR A 349 -25.38 -8.05 -6.38
N PRO A 350 -24.62 -9.07 -6.77
CA PRO A 350 -23.41 -9.44 -6.05
C PRO A 350 -22.35 -8.36 -6.18
N LEU A 351 -21.60 -8.13 -5.11
CA LEU A 351 -20.39 -7.33 -5.17
C LEU A 351 -19.22 -8.23 -5.55
N GLU A 352 -18.56 -7.90 -6.65
CA GLU A 352 -17.49 -8.71 -7.20
C GLU A 352 -16.13 -8.09 -6.91
N LEU A 353 -15.15 -8.94 -6.56
CA LEU A 353 -13.77 -8.52 -6.31
C LEU A 353 -13.17 -7.92 -7.58
N SER A 354 -12.76 -6.67 -7.49
CA SER A 354 -12.18 -5.93 -8.59
C SER A 354 -10.73 -5.56 -8.36
N GLU A 355 -10.31 -5.41 -7.10
CA GLU A 355 -8.94 -5.10 -6.76
C GLU A 355 -8.52 -5.85 -5.51
N ASP A 356 -7.37 -6.51 -5.56
CA ASP A 356 -6.71 -7.10 -4.40
C ASP A 356 -5.43 -6.32 -4.08
N ILE A 357 -5.58 -5.28 -3.27
CA ILE A 357 -4.47 -4.38 -2.90
C ILE A 357 -3.40 -5.16 -2.13
N ASN A 358 -3.78 -6.17 -1.36
CA ASN A 358 -2.83 -7.03 -0.66
C ASN A 358 -1.91 -7.74 -1.65
N GLN A 359 -2.47 -8.45 -2.63
CA GLN A 359 -1.67 -9.18 -3.61
C GLN A 359 -0.76 -8.24 -4.41
N ILE A 360 -1.27 -7.07 -4.81
CA ILE A 360 -0.47 -6.05 -5.49
C ILE A 360 0.68 -5.57 -4.61
N ALA A 361 0.42 -5.28 -3.34
CA ALA A 361 1.45 -4.84 -2.39
C ALA A 361 2.54 -5.92 -2.21
N PHE A 362 2.16 -7.17 -1.98
CA PHE A 362 3.09 -8.29 -1.86
C PHE A 362 3.91 -8.49 -3.12
N TYR A 363 3.27 -8.49 -4.28
CA TYR A 363 3.93 -8.68 -5.56
C TYR A 363 4.93 -7.55 -5.84
N SER A 364 4.52 -6.29 -5.69
CA SER A 364 5.36 -5.11 -5.91
C SER A 364 6.58 -5.11 -4.98
N LEU A 365 6.39 -5.48 -3.70
CA LEU A 365 7.51 -5.58 -2.75
C LEU A 365 8.50 -6.68 -3.14
N LYS A 366 8.00 -7.85 -3.59
CA LYS A 366 8.85 -8.95 -4.06
C LYS A 366 9.70 -8.55 -5.27
N GLN A 367 9.09 -7.87 -6.25
CA GLN A 367 9.79 -7.36 -7.43
C GLN A 367 10.87 -6.35 -7.05
N ARG A 368 10.54 -5.41 -6.19
CA ARG A 368 11.48 -4.41 -5.69
C ARG A 368 12.64 -5.04 -4.90
N MET A 369 12.35 -6.04 -4.08
CA MET A 369 13.36 -6.74 -3.28
C MET A 369 14.48 -7.34 -4.18
N VAL A 370 14.11 -8.03 -5.24
CA VAL A 370 15.07 -8.63 -6.17
C VAL A 370 15.93 -7.54 -6.82
N GLU A 371 15.34 -6.43 -7.24
CA GLU A 371 16.04 -5.32 -7.87
C GLU A 371 17.00 -4.61 -6.90
N GLU A 372 16.54 -4.32 -5.68
CA GLU A 372 17.34 -3.66 -4.65
C GLU A 372 18.52 -4.53 -4.19
N LEU A 373 18.30 -5.83 -3.99
CA LEU A 373 19.37 -6.77 -3.64
C LEU A 373 20.40 -6.87 -4.77
N SER A 374 19.95 -6.97 -6.02
CA SER A 374 20.89 -7.06 -7.17
C SER A 374 21.76 -5.83 -7.33
N LYS A 375 21.29 -4.64 -6.93
CA LYS A 375 22.02 -3.37 -7.05
C LYS A 375 22.83 -3.00 -5.81
N GLY A 376 22.38 -3.43 -4.64
CA GLY A 376 22.83 -2.88 -3.36
C GLY A 376 23.59 -3.86 -2.45
N LEU A 377 23.41 -5.17 -2.64
CA LEU A 377 23.93 -6.18 -1.73
C LEU A 377 25.46 -6.15 -1.58
N LEU A 378 26.19 -6.05 -2.70
CA LEU A 378 27.64 -5.93 -2.69
C LEU A 378 28.13 -4.69 -1.93
N ARG A 379 27.51 -3.54 -2.19
CA ARG A 379 27.89 -2.28 -1.51
C ARG A 379 27.68 -2.38 0.01
N ALA A 380 26.54 -2.95 0.44
CA ALA A 380 26.25 -3.13 1.85
C ALA A 380 27.25 -4.07 2.51
N ALA A 381 27.63 -5.16 1.82
CA ALA A 381 28.62 -6.10 2.31
C ALA A 381 30.02 -5.49 2.43
N LEU A 382 30.47 -4.73 1.42
CA LEU A 382 31.75 -4.00 1.45
C LEU A 382 31.81 -2.98 2.61
N LYS A 383 30.72 -2.24 2.81
CA LYS A 383 30.62 -1.31 3.95
C LYS A 383 30.77 -2.05 5.29
N LYS A 384 30.13 -3.22 5.43
CA LYS A 384 30.21 -4.04 6.65
C LYS A 384 31.60 -4.65 6.86
N ALA A 385 32.25 -5.06 5.77
CA ALA A 385 33.62 -5.56 5.79
C ALA A 385 34.61 -4.51 6.26
N THR A 386 34.51 -3.28 5.73
CA THR A 386 35.32 -2.14 6.16
C THR A 386 35.15 -1.82 7.65
N GLU A 387 33.89 -1.85 8.15
CA GLU A 387 33.60 -1.67 9.56
C GLU A 387 34.31 -2.72 10.43
N HIS A 388 34.26 -3.99 9.98
CA HIS A 388 34.92 -5.08 10.71
C HIS A 388 36.44 -4.93 10.76
N SER A 389 37.06 -4.51 9.66
CA SER A 389 38.51 -4.25 9.58
C SER A 389 38.95 -3.11 10.53
N VAL A 390 38.24 -1.98 10.51
CA VAL A 390 38.51 -0.82 11.40
C VAL A 390 38.32 -1.20 12.89
N ARG A 391 37.35 -2.06 13.19
CA ARG A 391 37.12 -2.55 14.56
C ARG A 391 38.28 -3.38 15.08
N LYS A 392 38.93 -4.18 14.23
CA LYS A 392 40.11 -4.97 14.60
C LYS A 392 41.32 -4.10 14.90
N GLU A 393 41.45 -2.95 14.22
CA GLU A 393 42.57 -2.02 14.43
C GLU A 393 42.37 -1.07 15.61
N ASN A 394 41.11 -0.70 15.91
CA ASN A 394 40.79 0.23 17.00
C ASN A 394 39.38 -0.03 17.57
N ASP A 395 39.32 -0.66 18.76
CA ASP A 395 38.07 -1.06 19.41
C ASP A 395 37.08 0.10 19.66
N GLN A 396 37.57 1.30 19.99
CA GLN A 396 36.70 2.44 20.24
C GLN A 396 36.09 2.98 18.95
N LEU A 397 36.88 3.10 17.90
CA LEU A 397 36.42 3.58 16.59
C LEU A 397 35.48 2.53 15.93
N GLY A 398 35.83 1.26 16.02
CA GLY A 398 35.03 0.17 15.50
C GLY A 398 33.67 0.08 16.19
N ALA A 399 33.60 0.30 17.50
CA ALA A 399 32.35 0.34 18.25
C ALA A 399 31.45 1.53 17.82
N LEU A 400 32.02 2.70 17.57
CA LEU A 400 31.28 3.86 17.08
C LEU A 400 30.72 3.64 15.68
N ILE A 401 31.52 3.10 14.77
CA ILE A 401 31.08 2.75 13.40
C ILE A 401 30.02 1.65 13.45
N GLY A 402 30.18 0.65 14.31
CA GLY A 402 29.21 -0.44 14.50
C GLY A 402 27.85 0.05 14.96
N VAL A 403 27.80 1.00 15.90
CA VAL A 403 26.55 1.62 16.34
C VAL A 403 25.87 2.39 15.20
N VAL A 404 26.62 3.16 14.42
CA VAL A 404 26.08 3.89 13.28
C VAL A 404 25.53 2.93 12.22
N ASN A 405 26.23 1.85 11.90
CA ASN A 405 25.77 0.87 10.91
C ASN A 405 24.59 0.06 11.40
N ALA A 406 24.52 -0.30 12.69
CA ALA A 406 23.35 -0.96 13.27
C ALA A 406 22.08 -0.09 13.14
N ILE A 407 22.21 1.24 13.25
CA ILE A 407 21.10 2.18 13.02
C ILE A 407 20.73 2.29 11.55
N THR A 408 21.67 2.09 10.62
CA THR A 408 21.44 2.18 9.18
C THR A 408 20.89 0.90 8.53
N GLU A 409 21.02 -0.24 9.19
CA GLU A 409 20.58 -1.56 8.70
C GLU A 409 19.09 -1.88 8.95
N LYS A 410 18.26 -0.87 9.21
CA LYS A 410 16.82 -1.07 9.39
C LYS A 410 16.08 -1.00 8.08
N ALA A 411 15.09 -1.89 7.92
CA ALA A 411 14.16 -1.85 6.80
C ALA A 411 13.18 -0.66 6.92
N ASP A 412 12.73 -0.15 5.78
CA ASP A 412 11.62 0.82 5.76
C ASP A 412 10.29 0.10 5.94
N THR A 413 9.77 0.14 7.17
CA THR A 413 8.49 -0.48 7.54
C THR A 413 7.29 0.44 7.35
N ARG A 414 7.47 1.60 6.70
CA ARG A 414 6.38 2.52 6.40
C ARG A 414 5.54 2.00 5.23
N SER A 415 4.22 2.12 5.34
CA SER A 415 3.23 1.85 4.29
C SER A 415 1.92 2.55 4.63
N TRP A 416 1.09 2.79 3.63
CA TRP A 416 -0.27 3.30 3.83
C TRP A 416 -1.20 2.14 4.24
N GLN A 417 -1.04 1.69 5.45
CA GLN A 417 -1.69 0.51 6.04
C GLN A 417 -3.20 0.65 6.28
N THR A 418 -3.73 1.86 6.18
CA THR A 418 -5.17 2.11 6.33
C THR A 418 -5.95 1.90 5.03
N LEU A 419 -5.27 1.65 3.90
CA LEU A 419 -5.93 1.22 2.66
C LEU A 419 -6.79 -0.02 2.90
N PRO A 420 -7.86 -0.24 2.12
CA PRO A 420 -8.59 -1.50 2.14
C PRO A 420 -7.70 -2.65 1.67
N HIS A 421 -8.00 -3.86 2.15
CA HIS A 421 -7.40 -5.09 1.63
C HIS A 421 -7.81 -5.30 0.16
N SER A 422 -9.08 -5.10 -0.12
CA SER A 422 -9.67 -5.33 -1.44
C SER A 422 -10.87 -4.42 -1.70
N ILE A 423 -11.12 -4.17 -2.98
CA ILE A 423 -12.24 -3.37 -3.47
C ILE A 423 -13.15 -4.25 -4.31
N TYR A 424 -14.41 -4.23 -3.98
CA TYR A 424 -15.48 -4.87 -4.71
C TYR A 424 -16.40 -3.80 -5.28
N TYR A 425 -17.01 -4.07 -6.44
CA TYR A 425 -18.04 -3.18 -6.95
C TYR A 425 -19.20 -3.93 -7.58
N SER A 426 -20.31 -3.22 -7.69
CA SER A 426 -21.48 -3.62 -8.46
C SER A 426 -22.19 -2.38 -9.01
N ARG A 427 -22.94 -2.55 -10.06
CA ARG A 427 -23.82 -1.53 -10.64
C ARG A 427 -25.27 -1.97 -10.45
N VAL A 428 -26.07 -1.13 -9.81
CA VAL A 428 -27.47 -1.38 -9.50
C VAL A 428 -28.34 -0.44 -10.33
N PRO A 429 -29.23 -0.95 -11.18
CA PRO A 429 -30.20 -0.14 -11.90
C PRO A 429 -31.12 0.61 -10.94
N MET A 430 -31.41 1.87 -11.26
CA MET A 430 -32.31 2.74 -10.51
C MET A 430 -33.44 3.27 -11.40
N SER A 431 -34.60 3.47 -10.79
CA SER A 431 -35.68 4.25 -11.40
C SER A 431 -35.51 5.74 -11.11
N GLU A 432 -36.10 6.62 -11.92
CA GLU A 432 -36.19 8.03 -11.57
C GLU A 432 -37.00 8.22 -10.27
N GLY A 433 -36.52 9.07 -9.38
CA GLY A 433 -37.13 9.30 -8.07
C GLY A 433 -36.48 8.54 -6.92
N ALA A 434 -37.26 8.20 -5.90
CA ALA A 434 -36.77 7.55 -4.69
C ALA A 434 -36.51 6.04 -4.91
N ASN A 435 -35.31 5.61 -4.52
CA ASN A 435 -34.89 4.21 -4.55
C ASN A 435 -34.32 3.81 -3.20
N THR A 436 -34.63 2.60 -2.76
CA THR A 436 -34.09 2.02 -1.52
C THR A 436 -33.32 0.76 -1.87
N VAL A 437 -32.09 0.66 -1.37
CA VAL A 437 -31.26 -0.54 -1.50
C VAL A 437 -30.78 -1.00 -0.14
N THR A 438 -30.58 -2.30 0.02
CA THR A 438 -30.03 -2.88 1.23
C THR A 438 -28.72 -3.59 0.89
N PHE A 439 -27.64 -3.10 1.47
CA PHE A 439 -26.32 -3.73 1.39
C PHE A 439 -26.20 -4.78 2.49
N ARG A 440 -25.94 -6.03 2.10
CA ARG A 440 -25.77 -7.16 3.03
C ARG A 440 -24.37 -7.73 2.93
N ILE A 441 -23.72 -7.85 4.06
CA ILE A 441 -22.45 -8.54 4.21
C ILE A 441 -22.75 -9.93 4.79
N ARG A 442 -22.29 -10.99 4.15
CA ARG A 442 -22.44 -12.35 4.67
C ARG A 442 -21.67 -12.47 6.00
N ASN A 443 -22.34 -12.95 7.04
CA ASN A 443 -21.87 -12.99 8.44
C ASN A 443 -21.68 -11.59 9.07
N GLY A 444 -22.24 -10.54 8.46
CA GLY A 444 -22.28 -9.18 9.01
C GLY A 444 -23.54 -8.91 9.84
N HIS A 445 -23.99 -7.66 9.83
CA HIS A 445 -25.21 -7.25 10.54
C HIS A 445 -26.44 -7.96 9.98
N PRO A 446 -27.31 -8.59 10.80
CA PRO A 446 -28.41 -9.42 10.33
C PRO A 446 -29.36 -8.72 9.37
N ASN A 447 -29.70 -7.45 9.63
CA ASN A 447 -30.61 -6.65 8.82
C ASN A 447 -29.95 -5.94 7.63
N GLY A 448 -28.63 -6.07 7.47
CA GLY A 448 -27.88 -5.30 6.47
C GLY A 448 -27.87 -3.79 6.78
N TYR A 449 -27.54 -3.01 5.75
CA TYR A 449 -27.46 -1.55 5.80
C TYR A 449 -28.33 -0.99 4.69
N THR A 450 -29.37 -0.23 5.05
CA THR A 450 -30.32 0.32 4.10
C THR A 450 -30.00 1.76 3.76
N PHE A 451 -29.99 2.07 2.46
CA PHE A 451 -29.71 3.39 1.92
C PHE A 451 -30.85 3.82 1.00
N THR A 452 -31.21 5.10 1.06
CA THR A 452 -32.21 5.71 0.19
C THR A 452 -31.57 6.78 -0.68
N TYR A 453 -31.85 6.73 -1.97
CA TYR A 453 -31.32 7.66 -2.97
C TYR A 453 -32.47 8.28 -3.77
N THR A 454 -32.27 9.54 -4.19
CA THR A 454 -33.15 10.18 -5.17
C THR A 454 -32.36 10.27 -6.47
N ALA A 455 -32.72 9.46 -7.46
CA ALA A 455 -32.08 9.40 -8.76
C ALA A 455 -32.80 10.29 -9.77
N LYS A 456 -32.04 10.97 -10.64
CA LYS A 456 -32.54 11.67 -11.80
C LYS A 456 -32.30 10.83 -13.06
N LYS A 457 -33.14 10.97 -14.06
CA LYS A 457 -32.97 10.29 -15.33
C LYS A 457 -31.59 10.52 -15.96
N GLY A 458 -30.89 9.45 -16.29
CA GLY A 458 -29.55 9.45 -16.85
C GLY A 458 -28.45 9.79 -15.85
N GLN A 459 -28.74 9.75 -14.55
CA GLN A 459 -27.73 9.98 -13.49
C GLN A 459 -27.06 8.68 -13.06
N THR A 460 -25.76 8.72 -12.86
CA THR A 460 -25.01 7.69 -12.11
C THR A 460 -24.72 8.20 -10.71
N LEU A 461 -25.25 7.50 -9.71
CA LEU A 461 -24.98 7.76 -8.29
C LEU A 461 -23.79 6.91 -7.83
N PHE A 462 -23.08 7.38 -6.81
CA PHE A 462 -21.90 6.72 -6.27
C PHE A 462 -22.02 6.53 -4.76
N HIS A 463 -21.76 5.31 -4.30
CA HIS A 463 -21.66 5.01 -2.89
C HIS A 463 -20.40 4.20 -2.60
N THR A 464 -19.79 4.49 -1.45
CA THR A 464 -18.69 3.69 -0.91
C THR A 464 -19.03 3.27 0.50
N PHE A 465 -18.79 2.01 0.83
CA PHE A 465 -18.95 1.47 2.17
C PHE A 465 -17.64 0.80 2.61
N SER A 466 -17.10 1.23 3.76
CA SER A 466 -15.95 0.57 4.35
C SER A 466 -16.38 -0.50 5.35
N SER A 467 -15.68 -1.62 5.38
CA SER A 467 -15.91 -2.64 6.43
C SER A 467 -15.67 -2.12 7.86
N LEU A 468 -14.98 -0.96 8.00
CA LEU A 468 -14.87 -0.24 9.28
C LEU A 468 -16.19 0.39 9.74
N GLU A 469 -17.13 0.63 8.84
CA GLU A 469 -18.48 1.12 9.13
C GLU A 469 -19.44 -0.02 9.49
N SER A 470 -19.01 -1.29 9.33
CA SER A 470 -19.82 -2.46 9.67
C SER A 470 -19.95 -2.66 11.19
N LYS A 471 -21.03 -3.35 11.61
CA LYS A 471 -21.23 -3.73 13.01
C LYS A 471 -21.51 -5.24 13.10
N PRO A 472 -20.74 -6.03 13.88
CA PRO A 472 -19.54 -5.60 14.61
C PRO A 472 -18.41 -5.20 13.66
N VAL A 473 -17.58 -4.27 14.09
CA VAL A 473 -16.35 -3.94 13.34
C VAL A 473 -15.42 -5.15 13.39
N ALA A 474 -14.99 -5.59 12.23
CA ALA A 474 -14.40 -6.90 12.03
C ALA A 474 -12.94 -7.04 12.42
N TYR A 475 -12.31 -6.04 13.06
CA TYR A 475 -10.89 -6.09 13.30
C TYR A 475 -10.58 -6.09 14.79
N ARG A 476 -10.13 -7.24 15.27
CA ARG A 476 -9.34 -7.35 16.49
C ARG A 476 -7.99 -7.89 16.07
N TYR A 477 -7.01 -7.02 15.94
CA TYR A 477 -5.61 -7.40 15.85
C TYR A 477 -5.00 -7.33 17.24
N TYR A 478 -4.53 -8.51 17.69
CA TYR A 478 -3.73 -8.79 18.89
C TYR A 478 -4.39 -8.56 20.23
#